data_9cf601a2e6b35409ee6cacf84c0993c3
#
_entry.id   9cf601a2e6b35409ee6cacf84c0993c3
#
_cell.length_a   1.000
_cell.length_b   1.000
_cell.length_c   1.000
_cell.angle_alpha   90.00
_cell.angle_beta   90.00
_cell.angle_gamma   90.00
#
_symmetry.space_group_name_H-M   'P 1'
#
loop_
_entity.id
_entity.type
_entity.pdbx_description
1 polymer ?
#
loop_
_entity_poly.entity_id
_entity_poly.type
_entity_poly.pdbx_seq_one_letter_code
_entity_poly.pdbx_strand_id
1 'polypeptide(L)'
;MTPIFDFGFGFVPAHRHPNGGGWVADTARVADTAYIGPAARVFGAALVRDNAVVADNAVVTDYAWVSGNAQVSGKAWVSGNAVVAENAQVYGNASVTDNARVYGNAWVGCDAKVSGNARVSGNAEVTKH
;
A
#
# COMPACT_ATOMS: atom_id res chain seq x y z
N MET A 1 -4.96 2.83 -27.66
CA MET A 1 -4.60 1.54 -27.05
C MET A 1 -4.44 1.69 -25.56
N THR A 2 -5.05 0.81 -24.81
CA THR A 2 -4.96 0.85 -23.35
C THR A 2 -3.68 0.18 -22.90
N PRO A 3 -2.84 0.82 -22.09
CA PRO A 3 -1.68 0.14 -21.53
C PRO A 3 -2.09 -1.05 -20.68
N ILE A 4 -1.20 -2.03 -20.63
CA ILE A 4 -1.43 -3.24 -19.83
C ILE A 4 -0.15 -3.51 -19.02
N PHE A 5 -0.32 -4.23 -17.93
CA PHE A 5 0.81 -4.58 -17.07
C PHE A 5 0.50 -5.91 -16.38
N ASP A 6 1.53 -6.71 -16.18
CA ASP A 6 1.41 -7.99 -15.46
C ASP A 6 1.88 -7.80 -14.03
N PHE A 7 0.93 -7.83 -13.10
CA PHE A 7 1.23 -7.71 -11.67
C PHE A 7 1.58 -9.05 -11.03
N GLY A 8 1.65 -10.12 -11.86
CA GLY A 8 2.01 -11.44 -11.39
C GLY A 8 0.92 -12.49 -11.63
N PHE A 9 -0.22 -12.10 -12.18
CA PHE A 9 -1.34 -13.02 -12.42
C PHE A 9 -1.90 -12.89 -13.85
N GLY A 10 -1.16 -12.26 -14.75
CA GLY A 10 -1.59 -12.03 -16.12
C GLY A 10 -1.68 -10.55 -16.43
N PHE A 11 -1.80 -10.22 -17.69
CA PHE A 11 -1.86 -8.83 -18.13
C PHE A 11 -3.25 -8.25 -17.91
N VAL A 12 -3.32 -7.09 -17.30
CA VAL A 12 -4.58 -6.38 -17.07
C VAL A 12 -4.39 -4.92 -17.48
N PRO A 13 -5.49 -4.23 -17.82
CA PRO A 13 -5.39 -2.80 -18.09
C PRO A 13 -4.82 -2.04 -16.90
N ALA A 14 -3.85 -1.19 -17.16
CA ALA A 14 -3.15 -0.48 -16.13
C ALA A 14 -2.56 0.79 -16.72
N HIS A 15 -2.12 1.68 -15.84
CA HIS A 15 -1.50 2.93 -16.27
C HIS A 15 -0.40 3.30 -15.29
N ARG A 16 0.48 4.19 -15.75
CA ARG A 16 1.49 4.75 -14.84
C ARG A 16 0.89 5.95 -14.13
N HIS A 17 1.08 5.97 -12.82
CA HIS A 17 0.57 7.08 -12.03
C HIS A 17 1.40 8.35 -12.33
N PRO A 18 0.77 9.49 -12.57
CA PRO A 18 1.51 10.70 -12.93
C PRO A 18 2.47 11.17 -11.84
N ASN A 19 2.17 10.91 -10.58
CA ASN A 19 3.04 11.29 -9.49
C ASN A 19 3.86 10.07 -9.05
N GLY A 20 5.05 9.90 -9.61
CA GLY A 20 5.98 8.84 -9.26
C GLY A 20 6.21 7.80 -10.35
N GLY A 21 5.25 7.58 -11.23
CA GLY A 21 5.41 6.66 -12.35
C GLY A 21 5.16 5.19 -12.08
N GLY A 22 4.66 4.84 -10.88
CA GLY A 22 4.36 3.46 -10.56
C GLY A 22 3.16 2.95 -11.34
N TRP A 23 3.07 1.63 -11.48
CA TRP A 23 1.98 1.00 -12.19
C TRP A 23 0.76 0.85 -11.30
N VAL A 24 -0.38 1.27 -11.82
CA VAL A 24 -1.68 1.20 -11.13
C VAL A 24 -2.65 0.49 -12.05
N ALA A 25 -3.26 -0.59 -11.58
CA ALA A 25 -4.30 -1.26 -12.35
C ALA A 25 -5.50 -0.32 -12.50
N ASP A 26 -6.18 -0.39 -13.64
CA ASP A 26 -7.32 0.50 -13.89
C ASP A 26 -8.46 0.26 -12.91
N THR A 27 -8.51 -0.90 -12.25
CA THR A 27 -9.53 -1.19 -11.24
C THR A 27 -9.23 -0.53 -9.89
N ALA A 28 -7.98 -0.16 -9.65
CA ALA A 28 -7.58 0.51 -8.42
C ALA A 28 -7.79 2.03 -8.56
N ARG A 29 -7.88 2.72 -7.43
CA ARG A 29 -8.06 4.17 -7.39
C ARG A 29 -6.92 4.81 -6.64
N VAL A 30 -6.24 5.74 -7.30
CA VAL A 30 -5.12 6.46 -6.71
C VAL A 30 -5.34 7.94 -6.95
N ALA A 31 -5.36 8.71 -5.88
CA ALA A 31 -5.51 10.16 -5.99
C ALA A 31 -4.26 10.77 -6.62
N ASP A 32 -4.44 11.87 -7.34
CA ASP A 32 -3.32 12.54 -8.00
C ASP A 32 -2.28 13.05 -7.01
N THR A 33 -2.67 13.34 -5.80
CA THR A 33 -1.78 13.81 -4.74
C THR A 33 -0.95 12.70 -4.12
N ALA A 34 -1.39 11.45 -4.27
CA ALA A 34 -0.63 10.32 -3.75
C ALA A 34 0.57 10.04 -4.63
N TYR A 35 1.63 9.53 -4.03
CA TYR A 35 2.85 9.18 -4.75
C TYR A 35 2.97 7.67 -4.88
N ILE A 36 3.14 7.18 -6.09
CA ILE A 36 3.38 5.76 -6.36
C ILE A 36 4.73 5.67 -7.07
N GLY A 37 5.75 5.16 -6.38
CA GLY A 37 7.09 5.11 -6.91
C GLY A 37 7.21 4.20 -8.13
N PRO A 38 8.32 4.32 -8.90
CA PRO A 38 8.42 3.63 -10.19
C PRO A 38 8.36 2.11 -10.10
N ALA A 39 8.82 1.52 -8.98
CA ALA A 39 8.78 0.06 -8.80
C ALA A 39 7.64 -0.40 -7.91
N ALA A 40 6.83 0.52 -7.39
CA ALA A 40 5.68 0.18 -6.56
C ALA A 40 4.50 -0.24 -7.44
N ARG A 41 3.60 -1.01 -6.86
CA ARG A 41 2.47 -1.56 -7.60
C ARG A 41 1.19 -1.43 -6.78
N VAL A 42 0.15 -0.94 -7.44
CA VAL A 42 -1.18 -0.85 -6.85
C VAL A 42 -2.14 -1.52 -7.80
N PHE A 43 -2.82 -2.56 -7.35
CA PHE A 43 -3.73 -3.29 -8.23
C PHE A 43 -4.91 -3.87 -7.46
N GLY A 44 -5.74 -4.66 -8.16
CA GLY A 44 -7.01 -5.09 -7.58
C GLY A 44 -7.95 -3.91 -7.46
N ALA A 45 -8.65 -3.79 -6.36
CA ALA A 45 -9.56 -2.69 -6.07
C ALA A 45 -9.02 -1.77 -4.98
N ALA A 46 -7.71 -1.72 -4.82
CA ALA A 46 -7.06 -0.92 -3.77
C ALA A 46 -7.32 0.57 -3.96
N LEU A 47 -7.29 1.30 -2.86
CA LEU A 47 -7.52 2.74 -2.84
C LEU A 47 -6.35 3.41 -2.12
N VAL A 48 -5.70 4.33 -2.84
CA VAL A 48 -4.60 5.15 -2.27
C VAL A 48 -5.00 6.60 -2.48
N ARG A 49 -5.10 7.36 -1.40
CA ARG A 49 -5.62 8.72 -1.50
C ARG A 49 -4.86 9.67 -0.60
N ASP A 50 -5.26 10.94 -0.68
CA ASP A 50 -4.65 12.01 0.10
C ASP A 50 -3.18 12.16 -0.27
N ASN A 51 -2.29 12.28 0.70
CA ASN A 51 -0.87 12.44 0.47
C ASN A 51 -0.09 11.16 0.75
N ALA A 52 -0.76 10.01 0.66
CA ALA A 52 -0.12 8.74 0.91
C ALA A 52 1.03 8.47 -0.06
N VAL A 53 2.01 7.72 0.39
CA VAL A 53 3.19 7.37 -0.40
C VAL A 53 3.31 5.86 -0.45
N VAL A 54 3.41 5.30 -1.66
CA VAL A 54 3.73 3.90 -1.88
C VAL A 54 5.01 3.89 -2.70
N ALA A 55 6.10 3.45 -2.11
CA ALA A 55 7.42 3.63 -2.71
C ALA A 55 8.22 2.33 -2.70
N ASP A 56 9.38 2.39 -3.32
CA ASP A 56 10.30 1.24 -3.43
C ASP A 56 9.59 0.11 -4.14
N ASN A 57 9.60 -1.10 -3.57
CA ASN A 57 8.97 -2.26 -4.17
C ASN A 57 7.67 -2.65 -3.45
N ALA A 58 7.04 -1.69 -2.78
CA ALA A 58 5.82 -1.94 -2.02
C ALA A 58 4.66 -2.30 -2.93
N VAL A 59 3.72 -3.08 -2.40
CA VAL A 59 2.55 -3.54 -3.12
C VAL A 59 1.30 -3.25 -2.28
N VAL A 60 0.31 -2.64 -2.91
CA VAL A 60 -1.00 -2.41 -2.32
C VAL A 60 -2.03 -3.05 -3.24
N THR A 61 -2.80 -4.00 -2.72
CA THR A 61 -3.68 -4.79 -3.57
C THR A 61 -4.98 -5.17 -2.86
N ASP A 62 -5.83 -5.88 -3.57
CA ASP A 62 -7.12 -6.33 -3.09
C ASP A 62 -8.00 -5.11 -2.80
N TYR A 63 -8.57 -5.01 -1.60
CA TYR A 63 -9.42 -3.88 -1.20
C TYR A 63 -8.72 -2.99 -0.18
N ALA A 64 -7.39 -3.01 -0.15
CA ALA A 64 -6.63 -2.26 0.84
C ALA A 64 -6.81 -0.75 0.65
N TRP A 65 -6.71 -0.01 1.76
CA TRP A 65 -6.78 1.45 1.79
C TRP A 65 -5.50 2.01 2.37
N VAL A 66 -4.93 2.97 1.66
CA VAL A 66 -3.78 3.73 2.17
C VAL A 66 -4.16 5.21 2.03
N SER A 67 -4.20 5.93 3.12
CA SER A 67 -4.71 7.30 3.10
C SER A 67 -3.98 8.20 4.09
N GLY A 68 -4.37 9.48 4.10
CA GLY A 68 -3.73 10.47 4.95
C GLY A 68 -2.30 10.71 4.50
N ASN A 69 -1.38 10.71 5.46
CA ASN A 69 0.05 10.87 5.20
C ASN A 69 0.80 9.53 5.37
N ALA A 70 0.09 8.42 5.23
CA ALA A 70 0.67 7.10 5.42
C ALA A 70 1.76 6.82 4.39
N GLN A 71 2.72 6.01 4.79
CA GLN A 71 3.82 5.60 3.91
C GLN A 71 3.93 4.08 3.90
N VAL A 72 4.00 3.51 2.70
CA VAL A 72 4.22 2.09 2.49
C VAL A 72 5.45 1.97 1.60
N SER A 73 6.51 1.36 2.10
CA SER A 73 7.79 1.37 1.38
C SER A 73 8.54 0.06 1.57
N GLY A 74 9.74 -0.02 1.00
CA GLY A 74 10.53 -1.24 1.03
C GLY A 74 9.85 -2.32 0.22
N LYS A 75 9.70 -3.49 0.80
CA LYS A 75 9.01 -4.61 0.17
C LYS A 75 7.69 -4.90 0.89
N ALA A 76 7.11 -3.90 1.52
CA ALA A 76 5.89 -4.05 2.29
C ALA A 76 4.71 -4.41 1.40
N TRP A 77 3.78 -5.16 1.97
CA TRP A 77 2.53 -5.55 1.31
C TRP A 77 1.35 -5.10 2.16
N VAL A 78 0.39 -4.49 1.51
CA VAL A 78 -0.89 -4.16 2.12
C VAL A 78 -1.97 -4.79 1.26
N SER A 79 -2.71 -5.73 1.81
CA SER A 79 -3.67 -6.51 1.04
C SER A 79 -4.91 -6.84 1.83
N GLY A 80 -5.82 -7.60 1.22
CA GLY A 80 -7.10 -7.92 1.83
C GLY A 80 -7.92 -6.67 2.02
N ASN A 81 -8.47 -6.48 3.19
CA ASN A 81 -9.24 -5.29 3.56
C ASN A 81 -8.47 -4.40 4.53
N ALA A 82 -7.14 -4.50 4.51
CA ALA A 82 -6.29 -3.75 5.43
C ALA A 82 -6.37 -2.24 5.17
N VAL A 83 -6.15 -1.48 6.23
CA VAL A 83 -6.15 -0.02 6.17
C VAL A 83 -4.85 0.50 6.78
N VAL A 84 -4.16 1.37 6.04
CA VAL A 84 -3.00 2.10 6.54
C VAL A 84 -3.34 3.58 6.38
N ALA A 85 -3.41 4.31 7.49
CA ALA A 85 -3.95 5.66 7.45
C ALA A 85 -3.21 6.61 8.38
N GLU A 86 -3.56 7.87 8.27
CA GLU A 86 -3.02 8.95 9.10
C GLU A 86 -1.52 9.07 8.89
N ASN A 87 -0.70 9.00 9.92
CA ASN A 87 0.74 9.13 9.80
C ASN A 87 1.47 7.79 9.93
N ALA A 88 0.75 6.68 9.72
CA ALA A 88 1.33 5.34 9.86
C ALA A 88 2.39 5.07 8.80
N GLN A 89 3.35 4.23 9.16
CA GLN A 89 4.40 3.81 8.24
C GLN A 89 4.51 2.29 8.24
N VAL A 90 4.54 1.71 7.03
CA VAL A 90 4.73 0.28 6.82
C VAL A 90 5.96 0.14 5.93
N TYR A 91 7.00 -0.56 6.41
CA TYR A 91 8.27 -0.58 5.71
C TYR A 91 8.99 -1.92 5.88
N GLY A 92 10.19 -2.03 5.32
CA GLY A 92 10.94 -3.27 5.35
C GLY A 92 10.21 -4.34 4.58
N ASN A 93 10.07 -5.53 5.17
CA ASN A 93 9.35 -6.65 4.58
C ASN A 93 8.00 -6.87 5.28
N ALA A 94 7.45 -5.85 5.89
CA ALA A 94 6.22 -5.96 6.67
C ALA A 94 5.03 -6.27 5.78
N SER A 95 4.05 -6.95 6.36
CA SER A 95 2.79 -7.27 5.69
C SER A 95 1.63 -6.82 6.56
N VAL A 96 0.66 -6.15 5.95
CA VAL A 96 -0.60 -5.77 6.62
C VAL A 96 -1.71 -6.38 5.77
N THR A 97 -2.43 -7.35 6.34
CA THR A 97 -3.37 -8.16 5.57
C THR A 97 -4.68 -8.34 6.32
N ASP A 98 -5.60 -9.04 5.68
CA ASP A 98 -6.90 -9.36 6.25
C ASP A 98 -7.66 -8.08 6.60
N ASN A 99 -8.14 -7.94 7.83
CA ASN A 99 -8.88 -6.74 8.27
C ASN A 99 -8.04 -5.88 9.21
N ALA A 100 -6.73 -6.00 9.15
CA ALA A 100 -5.83 -5.26 10.03
C ALA A 100 -5.86 -3.75 9.72
N ARG A 101 -5.63 -2.95 10.75
CA ARG A 101 -5.60 -1.50 10.62
C ARG A 101 -4.36 -0.93 11.29
N VAL A 102 -3.66 -0.08 10.55
CA VAL A 102 -2.47 0.61 11.04
C VAL A 102 -2.72 2.10 10.88
N TYR A 103 -2.74 2.85 11.97
CA TYR A 103 -3.08 4.27 11.89
C TYR A 103 -2.43 5.06 13.03
N GLY A 104 -2.76 6.35 13.10
CA GLY A 104 -2.08 7.24 14.05
C GLY A 104 -0.65 7.45 13.62
N ASN A 105 0.28 7.31 14.55
CA ASN A 105 1.71 7.41 14.27
C ASN A 105 2.39 6.04 14.35
N ALA A 106 1.62 4.96 14.11
CA ALA A 106 2.14 3.61 14.26
C ALA A 106 3.17 3.28 13.17
N TRP A 107 4.10 2.41 13.52
CA TRP A 107 5.15 1.92 12.64
C TRP A 107 5.07 0.40 12.58
N VAL A 108 5.06 -0.15 11.36
CA VAL A 108 5.10 -1.61 11.13
C VAL A 108 6.27 -1.85 10.19
N GLY A 109 7.29 -2.52 10.66
CA GLY A 109 8.50 -2.65 9.85
C GLY A 109 9.21 -3.96 10.04
N CYS A 110 10.39 -4.05 9.41
CA CYS A 110 11.21 -5.25 9.39
C CYS A 110 10.40 -6.40 8.80
N ASP A 111 10.26 -7.52 9.50
CA ASP A 111 9.50 -8.66 9.02
C ASP A 111 8.15 -8.80 9.72
N ALA A 112 7.65 -7.73 10.29
CA ALA A 112 6.39 -7.75 11.04
C ALA A 112 5.21 -8.14 10.15
N LYS A 113 4.25 -8.84 10.74
CA LYS A 113 3.02 -9.19 10.07
C LYS A 113 1.85 -8.77 10.94
N VAL A 114 0.97 -7.98 10.37
CA VAL A 114 -0.25 -7.52 11.04
C VAL A 114 -1.41 -8.09 10.24
N SER A 115 -2.20 -8.94 10.87
CA SER A 115 -3.23 -9.69 10.16
C SER A 115 -4.46 -9.88 11.03
N GLY A 116 -5.46 -10.58 10.49
CA GLY A 116 -6.71 -10.79 11.19
C GLY A 116 -7.41 -9.47 11.43
N ASN A 117 -7.85 -9.24 12.66
CA ASN A 117 -8.52 -7.99 13.04
C ASN A 117 -7.63 -7.11 13.89
N ALA A 118 -6.31 -7.27 13.79
CA ALA A 118 -5.37 -6.52 14.61
C ALA A 118 -5.43 -5.03 14.31
N ARG A 119 -5.17 -4.22 15.33
CA ARG A 119 -5.11 -2.77 15.20
C ARG A 119 -3.80 -2.28 15.81
N VAL A 120 -3.07 -1.49 15.03
CA VAL A 120 -1.82 -0.89 15.49
C VAL A 120 -2.02 0.61 15.37
N SER A 121 -1.95 1.31 16.48
CA SER A 121 -2.31 2.73 16.50
C SER A 121 -1.52 3.49 17.54
N GLY A 122 -1.79 4.80 17.64
CA GLY A 122 -1.07 5.67 18.54
C GLY A 122 0.37 5.78 18.12
N ASN A 123 1.29 5.52 19.03
CA ASN A 123 2.72 5.51 18.74
C ASN A 123 3.30 4.09 18.76
N ALA A 124 2.46 3.10 18.55
CA ALA A 124 2.91 1.70 18.60
C ALA A 124 3.92 1.40 17.51
N GLU A 125 4.83 0.49 17.80
CA GLU A 125 5.79 0.00 16.84
C GLU A 125 5.73 -1.51 16.81
N VAL A 126 5.59 -2.07 15.62
CA VAL A 126 5.62 -3.51 15.42
C VAL A 126 6.75 -3.79 14.44
N THR A 127 7.84 -4.28 14.95
CA THR A 127 9.02 -4.54 14.15
C THR A 127 9.46 -6.00 14.27
N LYS A 128 8.55 -6.82 14.63
CA LYS A 128 8.79 -8.22 14.90
C LYS A 128 9.45 -8.93 13.75
N HIS A 129 10.15 -9.88 14.08
CA HIS A 129 10.87 -10.72 13.15
C HIS A 129 10.68 -12.19 13.53
#